data_22577e38cf0e16442cd30c7644e7d894
#
_entry.id   22577e38cf0e16442cd30c7644e7d894
#
_cell.length_a   1.000
_cell.length_b   1.000
_cell.length_c   1.000
_cell.angle_alpha   90.00
_cell.angle_beta   90.00
_cell.angle_gamma   90.00
#
_symmetry.space_group_name_H-M   'P 1'
#
loop_
_entity.id
_entity.type
_entity.pdbx_description
1 polymer ?
#
loop_
_entity_poly.entity_id
_entity_poly.type
_entity_poly.pdbx_seq_one_letter_code
_entity_poly.pdbx_strand_id
1 'polypeptide(L)' 'MEIPDGTVWTGRYPAAPGSRPRAVVVRVRAQGWTSVDFDIEHAYGHPVGMSRGSLPTALFARRFDRIF' A
#
# COMPACT_ATOMS: atom_id res chain seq x y z
N MET A 1 13.22 -7.94 -5.85
CA MET A 1 13.22 -6.51 -5.46
C MET A 1 13.08 -6.40 -3.96
N GLU A 2 13.89 -5.59 -3.35
CA GLU A 2 13.82 -5.35 -1.91
C GLU A 2 12.98 -4.11 -1.62
N ILE A 3 12.05 -4.25 -0.68
CA ILE A 3 11.18 -3.15 -0.25
C ILE A 3 11.39 -2.98 1.25
N PRO A 4 12.24 -2.03 1.67
CA PRO A 4 12.60 -1.89 3.08
C PRO A 4 11.41 -1.50 3.96
N ASP A 5 11.39 -2.02 5.19
CA ASP A 5 10.40 -1.65 6.20
C ASP A 5 10.48 -0.14 6.48
N GLY A 6 9.34 0.47 6.71
CA GLY A 6 9.24 1.89 7.02
C GLY A 6 9.27 2.82 5.82
N THR A 7 9.49 2.31 4.61
CA THR A 7 9.44 3.15 3.40
C THR A 7 8.00 3.54 3.07
N VAL A 8 7.85 4.71 2.47
CA VAL A 8 6.54 5.28 2.14
C VAL A 8 6.34 5.28 0.64
N TRP A 9 5.18 4.85 0.21
CA TRP A 9 4.84 4.67 -1.19
C TRP A 9 3.47 5.26 -1.49
N THR A 10 3.23 5.61 -2.74
CA THR A 10 1.93 6.06 -3.21
C THR A 10 1.47 5.20 -4.38
N GLY A 11 0.19 4.95 -4.47
CA GLY A 11 -0.41 4.14 -5.54
C GLY A 11 -1.90 4.02 -5.35
N ARG A 12 -2.51 3.08 -6.06
CA ARG A 12 -3.96 2.86 -5.98
C ARG A 12 -4.27 1.58 -5.24
N TYR A 13 -5.14 1.69 -4.24
CA TYR A 13 -5.57 0.56 -3.45
C TYR A 13 -6.97 0.83 -2.87
N PRO A 14 -7.81 -0.21 -2.68
CA PRO A 14 -9.10 -0.01 -2.02
C PRO A 14 -8.90 0.49 -0.58
N ALA A 15 -9.50 1.63 -0.24
CA ALA A 15 -9.38 2.22 1.09
C ALA A 15 -10.42 1.65 2.07
N ALA A 16 -11.37 0.86 1.57
CA ALA A 16 -12.38 0.18 2.37
C ALA A 16 -12.79 -1.12 1.65
N PRO A 17 -13.32 -2.13 2.38
CA PRO A 17 -13.77 -3.37 1.77
C PRO A 17 -14.79 -3.11 0.65
N GLY A 18 -14.55 -3.71 -0.53
CA GLY A 18 -15.44 -3.58 -1.67
C GLY A 18 -15.40 -2.24 -2.39
N SER A 19 -14.59 -1.30 -1.96
CA SER A 19 -14.47 -0.01 -2.64
C SER A 19 -13.57 -0.10 -3.87
N ARG A 20 -13.70 0.90 -4.75
CA ARG A 20 -12.80 1.02 -5.91
C ARG A 20 -11.42 1.44 -5.44
N PRO A 21 -10.35 1.00 -6.13
CA PRO A 21 -9.01 1.49 -5.84
C PRO A 21 -8.94 3.01 -5.94
N ARG A 22 -8.25 3.61 -4.97
CA ARG A 22 -8.07 5.06 -4.88
C ARG A 22 -6.61 5.37 -4.63
N ALA A 23 -6.22 6.61 -4.88
CA ALA A 23 -4.89 7.06 -4.55
C ALA A 23 -4.70 7.01 -3.03
N VAL A 24 -3.70 6.29 -2.57
CA VAL A 24 -3.38 6.13 -1.15
C VAL A 24 -1.90 6.38 -0.93
N VAL A 25 -1.55 6.73 0.30
CA VAL A 25 -0.18 6.74 0.78
C VAL A 25 -0.06 5.63 1.80
N VAL A 26 0.92 4.76 1.61
CA VAL A 26 1.13 3.60 2.46
C VAL A 26 2.53 3.59 3.02
N ARG A 27 2.69 3.03 4.22
CA ARG A 27 3.99 2.75 4.84
C ARG A 27 4.18 1.25 4.92
N VAL A 28 5.29 0.76 4.40
CA VAL A 28 5.60 -0.66 4.41
C VAL A 28 5.90 -1.11 5.83
N ARG A 29 5.21 -2.17 6.27
CA ARG A 29 5.44 -2.80 7.57
C ARG A 29 6.44 -3.94 7.47
N ALA A 30 6.28 -4.78 6.45
CA ALA A 30 7.14 -5.93 6.26
C ALA A 30 7.04 -6.42 4.82
N GLN A 31 8.12 -6.96 4.32
CA GLN A 31 8.14 -7.71 3.07
C GLN A 31 8.38 -9.18 3.40
N GLY A 32 7.40 -10.02 3.07
CA GLY A 32 7.54 -11.48 3.17
C GLY A 32 8.13 -12.07 1.88
N TRP A 33 8.02 -13.39 1.76
CA TRP A 33 8.55 -14.10 0.59
C TRP A 33 7.85 -13.71 -0.72
N THR A 34 6.54 -13.51 -0.65
CA THR A 34 5.71 -13.32 -1.85
C THR A 34 4.87 -12.05 -1.78
N SER A 35 4.79 -11.40 -0.64
CA SER A 35 3.89 -10.26 -0.46
C SER A 35 4.51 -9.16 0.39
N VAL A 36 3.96 -7.95 0.23
CA VAL A 36 4.31 -6.78 1.01
C VAL A 36 3.10 -6.40 1.86
N ASP A 37 3.32 -6.26 3.16
CA ASP A 37 2.31 -5.78 4.10
C ASP A 37 2.55 -4.31 4.40
N PHE A 38 1.48 -3.53 4.45
CA PHE A 38 1.61 -2.09 4.64
C PHE A 38 0.44 -1.51 5.43
N ASP A 39 0.69 -0.37 6.04
CA ASP A 39 -0.35 0.46 6.66
C ASP A 39 -0.79 1.53 5.67
N ILE A 40 -2.09 1.77 5.58
CA ILE A 40 -2.63 2.84 4.77
C ILE A 40 -2.69 4.09 5.65
N GLU A 41 -1.82 5.06 5.36
CA GLU A 41 -1.71 6.27 6.15
C GLU A 41 -2.67 7.37 5.70
N HIS A 42 -2.97 7.39 4.39
CA HIS A 42 -3.85 8.41 3.83
C HIS A 42 -4.54 7.87 2.59
N ALA A 43 -5.80 8.24 2.42
CA ALA A 43 -6.58 7.94 1.23
C ALA A 43 -7.22 9.22 0.70
N TYR A 44 -6.89 9.59 -0.52
CA TYR A 44 -7.38 10.83 -1.11
C TYR A 44 -8.87 10.72 -1.44
N GLY A 45 -9.63 11.71 -1.00
CA GLY A 45 -11.04 11.82 -1.29
C GLY A 45 -11.96 10.96 -0.43
N HIS A 46 -11.43 10.14 0.49
CA HIS A 46 -12.23 9.28 1.35
C HIS A 46 -11.63 9.06 2.72
N PRO A 47 -12.47 8.83 3.73
CA PRO A 47 -11.99 8.29 5.01
C PRO A 47 -11.35 6.92 4.77
N VAL A 48 -10.30 6.62 5.52
CA VAL A 48 -9.66 5.31 5.46
C VAL A 48 -10.54 4.31 6.21
N GLY A 49 -11.17 3.38 5.48
CA GLY A 49 -11.97 2.32 6.05
C GLY A 49 -11.16 1.06 6.36
N MET A 50 -9.96 0.95 5.79
CA MET A 50 -9.00 -0.12 6.05
C MET A 50 -7.68 0.50 6.44
N SER A 51 -7.13 0.09 7.59
CA SER A 51 -5.83 0.64 8.04
C SER A 51 -4.65 -0.16 7.53
N ARG A 52 -4.87 -1.36 7.00
CA ARG A 52 -3.80 -2.27 6.54
C ARG A 52 -4.16 -2.89 5.21
N GLY A 53 -3.12 -3.21 4.45
CA GLY A 53 -3.26 -3.94 3.21
C GLY A 53 -2.07 -4.84 2.95
N SER A 54 -2.23 -5.69 1.94
CA SER A 54 -1.18 -6.60 1.50
C SER A 54 -1.33 -6.82 0.00
N LEU A 55 -0.20 -6.90 -0.70
CA LEU A 55 -0.17 -7.19 -2.13
C LEU A 55 1.02 -8.10 -2.43
N PRO A 56 0.91 -8.94 -3.46
CA PRO A 56 2.09 -9.64 -3.99
C PRO A 56 3.19 -8.62 -4.31
N THR A 57 4.44 -8.97 -4.00
CA THR A 57 5.58 -8.06 -4.16
C THR A 57 5.67 -7.50 -5.58
N ALA A 58 5.53 -8.35 -6.59
CA ALA A 58 5.61 -7.91 -7.99
C ALA A 58 4.51 -6.90 -8.33
N LEU A 59 3.31 -7.12 -7.81
CA LEU A 59 2.18 -6.24 -8.05
C LEU A 59 2.35 -4.91 -7.33
N PHE A 60 2.84 -4.94 -6.10
CA PHE A 60 3.16 -3.72 -5.33
C PHE A 60 4.19 -2.88 -6.08
N ALA A 61 5.27 -3.51 -6.54
CA ALA A 61 6.34 -2.82 -7.27
C ALA A 61 5.85 -2.18 -8.57
N ARG A 62 4.83 -2.77 -9.22
CA ARG A 62 4.28 -2.25 -10.47
C ARG A 62 3.29 -1.11 -10.26
N ARG A 63 2.56 -1.11 -9.14
CA ARG A 63 1.44 -0.18 -8.90
C ARG A 63 1.79 0.96 -7.98
N PHE A 64 2.87 0.86 -7.23
CA PHE A 64 3.25 1.85 -6.24
C PHE A 64 4.59 2.47 -6.60
N ASP A 65 4.71 3.77 -6.30
CA ASP A 65 5.93 4.52 -6.46
C ASP A 65 6.43 4.95 -5.08
N ARG A 66 7.73 4.78 -4.85
CA ARG A 66 8.33 5.13 -3.58
C ARG A 66 8.44 6.65 -3.44
N ILE A 67 8.03 7.16 -2.28
CA ILE A 67 8.15 8.58 -1.93
C ILE A 67 9.35 8.79 -1.01
N PHE A 68 9.48 7.95 0.00
CA PHE A 68 10.56 8.04 0.99
C PHE A 68 11.26 6.72 1.20
#